data_791b409e113525bac81d41965fdee3ed
#
_entry.id   791b409e113525bac81d41965fdee3ed
#
_cell.length_a   1.000
_cell.length_b   1.000
_cell.length_c   1.000
_cell.angle_alpha   90.00
_cell.angle_beta   90.00
_cell.angle_gamma   90.00
#
_symmetry.space_group_name_H-M   'P 1'
#
loop_
_entity.id
_entity.type
_entity.pdbx_description
1 polymer ?
#
loop_
_entity_poly.entity_id
_entity_poly.type
_entity_poly.pdbx_seq_one_letter_code
_entity_poly.pdbx_strand_id
1 'polypeptide(L)'
;MALKVIPIQSGRVPARAFAGGVLADTRGRPMRDLRISVTDRCNFRCVYCMPREVFDANHRFLPHSAILSFEEIARLAGVFAGLGVKKIRLTGGEPLVRKDLSKLVSLLKPLGVELTLTTNGSLLAKHAQALARAGLDRVTVSLDSLDEATFQAMNDADFPVAKVIEGIEAAAAAGLGPVKINMVVKRGVNDHEIAAMAERWRGSGHVIRFIEYMDVGSTNGWRMDDVIPSAEVIKRIHAVWPLEPIDPNYAGEVAERWRYADGAGEVGVISSVTQAFCATCNRMRLSTEGSLFTCLFAQSGHDLKAMLRAGASDEAIRNEIAAVWHGRADRYSEIRTSQTSSLKKVEMSYIGG
;
A
#
# COMPACT_ATOMS: atom_id res chain seq x y z
N MET A 1 -42.43 -20.17 -1.48
CA MET A 1 -42.42 -18.75 -1.91
C MET A 1 -41.07 -18.46 -2.54
N ALA A 2 -41.01 -18.22 -3.85
CA ALA A 2 -39.76 -17.92 -4.57
C ALA A 2 -39.42 -16.45 -4.33
N LEU A 3 -38.22 -16.19 -3.81
CA LEU A 3 -37.68 -14.84 -3.66
C LEU A 3 -37.42 -14.27 -5.08
N LYS A 4 -38.16 -13.24 -5.46
CA LYS A 4 -37.89 -12.44 -6.66
C LYS A 4 -36.62 -11.65 -6.43
N VAL A 5 -35.53 -12.05 -7.07
CA VAL A 5 -34.31 -11.23 -7.18
C VAL A 5 -34.61 -10.09 -8.16
N ILE A 6 -34.72 -8.88 -7.68
CA ILE A 6 -34.79 -7.68 -8.52
C ILE A 6 -33.34 -7.35 -8.91
N PRO A 7 -32.95 -7.41 -10.20
CA PRO A 7 -31.62 -6.97 -10.60
C PRO A 7 -31.56 -5.45 -10.39
N ILE A 8 -30.67 -5.01 -9.50
CA ILE A 8 -30.31 -3.60 -9.41
C ILE A 8 -29.55 -3.27 -10.69
N GLN A 9 -30.22 -2.69 -11.66
CA GLN A 9 -29.55 -2.04 -12.76
C GLN A 9 -28.72 -0.88 -12.16
N SER A 10 -27.40 -1.03 -12.15
CA SER A 10 -26.51 0.09 -11.88
C SER A 10 -26.72 1.10 -13.01
N GLY A 11 -27.57 2.09 -12.75
CA GLY A 11 -27.75 3.23 -13.64
C GLY A 11 -26.37 3.89 -13.81
N ARG A 12 -25.76 3.72 -14.99
CA ARG A 12 -24.60 4.51 -15.37
C ARG A 12 -25.03 5.98 -15.31
N VAL A 13 -24.60 6.69 -14.29
CA VAL A 13 -24.64 8.16 -14.31
C VAL A 13 -23.81 8.57 -15.53
N PRO A 14 -24.37 9.30 -16.50
CA PRO A 14 -23.57 9.71 -17.66
C PRO A 14 -22.36 10.49 -17.15
N ALA A 15 -21.16 10.05 -17.59
CA ALA A 15 -19.92 10.69 -17.23
C ALA A 15 -19.97 12.17 -17.66
N ARG A 16 -20.21 13.07 -16.73
CA ARG A 16 -20.03 14.50 -16.98
C ARG A 16 -18.54 14.70 -17.27
N ALA A 17 -18.24 15.31 -18.42
CA ALA A 17 -16.87 15.67 -18.77
C ALA A 17 -16.24 16.44 -17.59
N PHE A 18 -15.06 15.98 -17.13
CA PHE A 18 -14.35 16.66 -16.04
C PHE A 18 -13.86 18.02 -16.56
N ALA A 19 -14.54 19.08 -16.16
CA ALA A 19 -14.31 20.46 -16.64
C ALA A 19 -13.04 21.14 -16.05
N GLY A 20 -12.18 20.39 -15.35
CA GLY A 20 -11.00 20.93 -14.66
C GLY A 20 -11.30 21.31 -13.20
N GLY A 21 -10.25 21.60 -12.43
CA GLY A 21 -10.33 21.88 -10.99
C GLY A 21 -9.79 20.72 -10.12
N VAL A 22 -10.04 20.77 -8.81
CA VAL A 22 -9.65 19.66 -7.90
C VAL A 22 -10.71 18.58 -7.98
N LEU A 23 -10.33 17.39 -8.49
CA LEU A 23 -11.20 16.23 -8.48
C LEU A 23 -11.37 15.73 -7.03
N ALA A 24 -12.59 15.85 -6.50
CA ALA A 24 -12.94 15.44 -5.15
C ALA A 24 -14.08 14.41 -5.17
N ASP A 25 -14.09 13.51 -4.18
CA ASP A 25 -15.16 12.54 -3.98
C ASP A 25 -16.36 13.14 -3.24
N THR A 26 -17.40 12.32 -2.94
CA THR A 26 -18.62 12.77 -2.24
C THR A 26 -18.37 13.30 -0.83
N ARG A 27 -17.17 13.07 -0.27
CA ARG A 27 -16.74 13.55 1.06
C ARG A 27 -15.73 14.69 0.97
N GLY A 28 -15.52 15.28 -0.21
CA GLY A 28 -14.57 16.37 -0.44
C GLY A 28 -13.09 15.95 -0.46
N ARG A 29 -12.76 14.65 -0.56
CA ARG A 29 -11.39 14.16 -0.53
C ARG A 29 -10.77 14.20 -1.93
N PRO A 30 -9.63 14.89 -2.12
CA PRO A 30 -8.96 14.94 -3.42
C PRO A 30 -8.24 13.60 -3.72
N MET A 31 -8.11 13.23 -4.99
CA MET A 31 -7.27 12.11 -5.43
C MET A 31 -5.82 12.59 -5.55
N ARG A 32 -4.92 12.11 -4.68
CA ARG A 32 -3.51 12.55 -4.65
C ARG A 32 -2.49 11.43 -4.71
N ASP A 33 -2.82 10.24 -4.23
CA ASP A 33 -1.94 9.09 -4.11
C ASP A 33 -2.50 7.94 -4.96
N LEU A 34 -1.73 7.46 -5.93
CA LEU A 34 -2.06 6.28 -6.73
C LEU A 34 -1.15 5.13 -6.35
N ARG A 35 -1.73 4.02 -5.92
CA ARG A 35 -1.01 2.76 -5.73
C ARG A 35 -1.20 1.86 -6.94
N ILE A 36 -0.12 1.37 -7.50
CA ILE A 36 -0.14 0.49 -8.67
C ILE A 36 0.43 -0.86 -8.27
N SER A 37 -0.41 -1.89 -8.28
CA SER A 37 0.03 -3.28 -8.17
C SER A 37 0.62 -3.70 -9.51
N VAL A 38 1.92 -3.95 -9.55
CA VAL A 38 2.61 -4.33 -10.80
C VAL A 38 2.64 -5.85 -11.03
N THR A 39 2.35 -6.63 -9.99
CA THR A 39 2.30 -8.09 -10.04
C THR A 39 1.45 -8.64 -8.89
N ASP A 40 0.77 -9.74 -9.11
CA ASP A 40 0.07 -10.52 -8.07
C ASP A 40 1.00 -11.56 -7.39
N ARG A 41 2.23 -11.74 -7.89
CA ARG A 41 3.20 -12.70 -7.37
C ARG A 41 4.03 -12.11 -6.24
N CYS A 42 4.33 -12.95 -5.25
CA CYS A 42 5.25 -12.64 -4.16
C CYS A 42 6.16 -13.85 -3.89
N ASN A 43 7.36 -13.60 -3.44
CA ASN A 43 8.30 -14.64 -3.00
C ASN A 43 8.20 -14.94 -1.50
N PHE A 44 7.38 -14.18 -0.75
CA PHE A 44 7.00 -14.47 0.64
C PHE A 44 5.55 -14.95 0.74
N ARG A 45 5.19 -15.56 1.87
CA ARG A 45 3.85 -16.03 2.21
C ARG A 45 3.40 -15.47 3.56
N CYS A 46 3.59 -14.16 3.75
CA CYS A 46 3.25 -13.50 5.00
C CYS A 46 1.85 -13.91 5.48
N VAL A 47 1.77 -14.40 6.71
CA VAL A 47 0.56 -14.99 7.31
C VAL A 47 -0.64 -14.04 7.33
N TYR A 48 -0.38 -12.73 7.27
CA TYR A 48 -1.41 -11.69 7.28
C TYR A 48 -1.76 -11.15 5.87
N CYS A 49 -1.07 -11.59 4.79
CA CYS A 49 -1.22 -11.04 3.43
C CYS A 49 -1.49 -12.12 2.39
N MET A 50 -0.68 -13.16 2.36
CA MET A 50 -0.73 -14.25 1.38
C MET A 50 -0.46 -15.61 2.07
N PRO A 51 -1.30 -16.03 3.03
CA PRO A 51 -1.06 -17.25 3.81
C PRO A 51 -0.95 -18.47 2.89
N ARG A 52 0.00 -19.36 3.19
CA ARG A 52 0.36 -20.54 2.37
C ARG A 52 -0.81 -21.50 2.18
N GLU A 53 -1.76 -21.53 3.12
CA GLU A 53 -2.96 -22.36 3.05
C GLU A 53 -3.89 -21.96 1.88
N VAL A 54 -3.79 -20.72 1.43
CA VAL A 54 -4.58 -20.19 0.30
C VAL A 54 -3.71 -19.98 -0.95
N PHE A 55 -2.48 -19.52 -0.75
CA PHE A 55 -1.53 -19.22 -1.82
C PHE A 55 -0.44 -20.30 -1.90
N ASP A 56 -0.87 -21.55 -2.02
CA ASP A 56 0.00 -22.73 -2.08
C ASP A 56 0.73 -22.85 -3.44
N ALA A 57 1.45 -23.97 -3.62
CA ALA A 57 2.16 -24.26 -4.86
C ALA A 57 1.23 -24.44 -6.08
N ASN A 58 -0.06 -24.73 -5.85
CA ASN A 58 -1.07 -24.95 -6.91
C ASN A 58 -1.84 -23.65 -7.21
N HIS A 59 -1.65 -22.58 -6.42
CA HIS A 59 -2.33 -21.31 -6.64
C HIS A 59 -2.01 -20.76 -8.02
N ARG A 60 -3.06 -20.44 -8.77
CA ARG A 60 -2.93 -19.92 -10.14
C ARG A 60 -2.87 -18.39 -10.12
N PHE A 61 -1.67 -17.86 -10.21
CA PHE A 61 -1.46 -16.44 -10.45
C PHE A 61 -1.89 -16.04 -11.87
N LEU A 62 -2.14 -14.74 -12.06
CA LEU A 62 -2.53 -14.22 -13.37
C LEU A 62 -1.49 -14.59 -14.45
N PRO A 63 -1.97 -15.01 -15.65
CA PRO A 63 -1.07 -15.20 -16.79
C PRO A 63 -0.52 -13.85 -17.24
N HIS A 64 0.66 -13.85 -17.86
CA HIS A 64 1.33 -12.61 -18.27
C HIS A 64 0.48 -11.74 -19.22
N SER A 65 -0.36 -12.35 -20.05
CA SER A 65 -1.29 -11.63 -20.94
C SER A 65 -2.43 -10.91 -20.22
N ALA A 66 -2.75 -11.32 -18.98
CA ALA A 66 -3.81 -10.70 -18.19
C ALA A 66 -3.32 -9.45 -17.45
N ILE A 67 -2.03 -9.35 -17.13
CA ILE A 67 -1.48 -8.20 -16.43
C ILE A 67 -1.24 -7.02 -17.39
N LEU A 68 -1.25 -5.80 -16.86
CA LEU A 68 -0.90 -4.60 -17.62
C LEU A 68 0.56 -4.59 -18.04
N SER A 69 0.87 -4.17 -19.25
CA SER A 69 2.24 -3.87 -19.69
C SER A 69 2.77 -2.60 -19.01
N PHE A 70 4.08 -2.35 -19.09
CA PHE A 70 4.65 -1.12 -18.54
C PHE A 70 4.17 0.12 -19.29
N GLU A 71 3.93 0.00 -20.60
CA GLU A 71 3.40 1.06 -21.45
C GLU A 71 1.93 1.34 -21.10
N GLU A 72 1.11 0.29 -20.88
CA GLU A 72 -0.27 0.43 -20.40
C GLU A 72 -0.32 1.14 -19.03
N ILE A 73 0.56 0.74 -18.10
CA ILE A 73 0.68 1.39 -16.79
C ILE A 73 1.10 2.85 -16.94
N ALA A 74 2.10 3.15 -17.76
CA ALA A 74 2.60 4.51 -17.95
C ALA A 74 1.53 5.41 -18.58
N ARG A 75 0.77 4.92 -19.56
CA ARG A 75 -0.36 5.63 -20.16
C ARG A 75 -1.42 5.96 -19.13
N LEU A 76 -1.87 4.98 -18.32
CA LEU A 76 -2.85 5.21 -17.26
C LEU A 76 -2.32 6.18 -16.21
N ALA A 77 -1.07 6.03 -15.77
CA ALA A 77 -0.41 6.92 -14.81
C ALA A 77 -0.37 8.37 -15.30
N GLY A 78 -0.16 8.60 -16.61
CA GLY A 78 -0.24 9.92 -17.23
C GLY A 78 -1.64 10.54 -17.09
N VAL A 79 -2.70 9.76 -17.32
CA VAL A 79 -4.08 10.21 -17.12
C VAL A 79 -4.34 10.56 -15.66
N PHE A 80 -3.87 9.73 -14.71
CA PHE A 80 -3.98 10.02 -13.26
C PHE A 80 -3.21 11.27 -12.83
N ALA A 81 -2.01 11.49 -13.36
CA ALA A 81 -1.24 12.71 -13.09
C ALA A 81 -2.01 13.96 -13.57
N GLY A 82 -2.63 13.88 -14.74
CA GLY A 82 -3.51 14.95 -15.29
C GLY A 82 -4.77 15.18 -14.45
N LEU A 83 -5.22 14.21 -13.64
CA LEU A 83 -6.33 14.33 -12.69
C LEU A 83 -5.90 14.83 -11.31
N GLY A 84 -4.62 15.12 -11.10
CA GLY A 84 -4.10 15.73 -9.87
C GLY A 84 -3.40 14.78 -8.91
N VAL A 85 -3.10 13.55 -9.32
CA VAL A 85 -2.22 12.64 -8.55
C VAL A 85 -0.82 13.28 -8.44
N LYS A 86 -0.28 13.28 -7.22
CA LYS A 86 1.04 13.84 -6.89
C LYS A 86 2.06 12.78 -6.50
N LYS A 87 1.58 11.59 -6.20
CA LYS A 87 2.41 10.46 -5.78
C LYS A 87 1.93 9.17 -6.44
N ILE A 88 2.87 8.41 -6.97
CA ILE A 88 2.66 7.03 -7.43
C ILE A 88 3.50 6.10 -6.56
N ARG A 89 2.84 5.08 -6.03
CA ARG A 89 3.48 4.01 -5.27
C ARG A 89 3.40 2.70 -6.04
N LEU A 90 4.54 2.19 -6.45
CA LEU A 90 4.64 0.86 -7.01
C LEU A 90 4.59 -0.18 -5.89
N THR A 91 3.76 -1.18 -6.05
CA THR A 91 3.50 -2.25 -5.09
C THR A 91 3.05 -3.52 -5.85
N GLY A 92 2.40 -4.46 -5.17
CA GLY A 92 1.89 -5.69 -5.76
C GLY A 92 1.83 -6.78 -4.71
N GLY A 93 2.11 -8.02 -5.08
CA GLY A 93 2.68 -8.99 -4.17
C GLY A 93 4.08 -8.50 -3.77
N GLU A 94 5.12 -8.90 -4.50
CA GLU A 94 6.44 -8.24 -4.38
C GLU A 94 6.82 -7.61 -5.72
N PRO A 95 6.90 -6.28 -5.83
CA PRO A 95 7.12 -5.62 -7.12
C PRO A 95 8.48 -5.95 -7.74
N LEU A 96 9.50 -6.26 -6.94
CA LEU A 96 10.85 -6.57 -7.44
C LEU A 96 10.97 -7.96 -8.07
N VAL A 97 9.96 -8.84 -7.94
CA VAL A 97 9.91 -10.08 -8.72
C VAL A 97 9.48 -9.85 -10.18
N ARG A 98 8.85 -8.69 -10.48
CA ARG A 98 8.57 -8.32 -11.85
C ARG A 98 9.84 -7.84 -12.54
N LYS A 99 10.26 -8.60 -13.56
CA LYS A 99 11.48 -8.32 -14.31
C LYS A 99 11.48 -6.88 -14.86
N ASP A 100 12.65 -6.25 -14.84
CA ASP A 100 12.90 -4.93 -15.45
C ASP A 100 12.05 -3.78 -14.88
N LEU A 101 11.68 -3.82 -13.58
CA LEU A 101 10.85 -2.78 -12.94
C LEU A 101 11.45 -1.37 -13.10
N SER A 102 12.78 -1.23 -13.20
CA SER A 102 13.45 0.05 -13.46
C SER A 102 13.03 0.70 -14.79
N LYS A 103 12.63 -0.09 -15.81
CA LYS A 103 12.08 0.46 -17.07
C LYS A 103 10.75 1.16 -16.80
N LEU A 104 9.87 0.57 -15.97
CA LEU A 104 8.62 1.23 -15.59
C LEU A 104 8.90 2.54 -14.86
N VAL A 105 9.83 2.55 -13.90
CA VAL A 105 10.22 3.78 -13.18
C VAL A 105 10.68 4.86 -14.17
N SER A 106 11.52 4.50 -15.16
CA SER A 106 11.95 5.44 -16.20
C SER A 106 10.81 5.97 -17.06
N LEU A 107 9.80 5.15 -17.37
CA LEU A 107 8.60 5.58 -18.11
C LEU A 107 7.72 6.53 -17.29
N LEU A 108 7.70 6.37 -15.97
CA LEU A 108 6.89 7.20 -15.06
C LEU A 108 7.57 8.52 -14.67
N LYS A 109 8.91 8.59 -14.69
CA LYS A 109 9.68 9.77 -14.24
C LYS A 109 9.28 11.08 -14.94
N PRO A 110 9.01 11.09 -16.26
CA PRO A 110 8.60 12.33 -16.94
C PRO A 110 7.27 12.92 -16.46
N LEU A 111 6.44 12.16 -15.70
CA LEU A 111 5.17 12.65 -15.19
C LEU A 111 5.32 13.72 -14.09
N GLY A 112 6.54 13.91 -13.54
CA GLY A 112 6.80 14.93 -12.52
C GLY A 112 6.09 14.69 -11.18
N VAL A 113 5.70 13.44 -10.89
CA VAL A 113 5.10 13.02 -9.62
C VAL A 113 6.10 12.29 -8.76
N GLU A 114 5.90 12.26 -7.45
CA GLU A 114 6.74 11.49 -6.54
C GLU A 114 6.56 9.98 -6.82
N LEU A 115 7.66 9.29 -7.13
CA LEU A 115 7.70 7.85 -7.40
C LEU A 115 8.24 7.10 -6.19
N THR A 116 7.43 6.21 -5.64
CA THR A 116 7.80 5.43 -4.46
C THR A 116 7.59 3.94 -4.70
N LEU A 117 8.33 3.11 -3.98
CA LEU A 117 8.22 1.66 -4.00
C LEU A 117 7.89 1.13 -2.60
N THR A 118 7.02 0.14 -2.49
CA THR A 118 6.88 -0.69 -1.28
C THR A 118 7.34 -2.10 -1.63
N THR A 119 8.25 -2.66 -0.84
CA THR A 119 8.87 -3.96 -1.07
C THR A 119 9.09 -4.72 0.23
N ASN A 120 9.16 -6.04 0.20
CA ASN A 120 9.60 -6.86 1.31
C ASN A 120 11.14 -6.84 1.51
N GLY A 121 11.86 -6.13 0.65
CA GLY A 121 13.30 -5.92 0.76
C GLY A 121 14.18 -7.07 0.26
N SER A 122 13.64 -8.25 0.03
CA SER A 122 14.42 -9.46 -0.30
C SER A 122 15.31 -9.33 -1.55
N LEU A 123 14.88 -8.50 -2.51
CA LEU A 123 15.60 -8.27 -3.76
C LEU A 123 16.17 -6.84 -3.85
N LEU A 124 15.98 -6.03 -2.81
CA LEU A 124 16.27 -4.60 -2.86
C LEU A 124 17.77 -4.29 -3.04
N ALA A 125 18.65 -5.03 -2.35
CA ALA A 125 20.11 -4.85 -2.50
C ALA A 125 20.56 -4.95 -3.96
N LYS A 126 19.98 -5.88 -4.72
CA LYS A 126 20.27 -6.09 -6.14
C LYS A 126 19.75 -4.96 -7.03
N HIS A 127 18.62 -4.34 -6.68
CA HIS A 127 17.88 -3.43 -7.57
C HIS A 127 18.01 -1.95 -7.21
N ALA A 128 18.43 -1.61 -5.98
CA ALA A 128 18.42 -0.25 -5.44
C ALA A 128 19.10 0.76 -6.38
N GLN A 129 20.32 0.48 -6.82
CA GLN A 129 21.10 1.38 -7.70
C GLN A 129 20.42 1.59 -9.07
N ALA A 130 19.81 0.54 -9.65
CA ALA A 130 19.13 0.65 -10.93
C ALA A 130 17.83 1.46 -10.80
N LEU A 131 17.08 1.28 -9.70
CA LEU A 131 15.88 2.03 -9.41
C LEU A 131 16.17 3.51 -9.17
N ALA A 132 17.22 3.84 -8.42
CA ALA A 132 17.65 5.22 -8.20
C ALA A 132 18.04 5.91 -9.52
N ARG A 133 18.86 5.26 -10.35
CA ARG A 133 19.21 5.79 -11.69
C ARG A 133 17.99 5.96 -12.60
N ALA A 134 16.98 5.11 -12.47
CA ALA A 134 15.74 5.22 -13.22
C ALA A 134 14.85 6.39 -12.75
N GLY A 135 15.13 6.97 -11.58
CA GLY A 135 14.43 8.13 -11.03
C GLY A 135 13.39 7.79 -9.97
N LEU A 136 13.50 6.64 -9.29
CA LEU A 136 12.73 6.38 -8.08
C LEU A 136 13.15 7.35 -6.98
N ASP A 137 12.19 7.94 -6.27
CA ASP A 137 12.51 8.95 -5.26
C ASP A 137 12.71 8.33 -3.88
N ARG A 138 11.88 7.35 -3.46
CA ARG A 138 11.95 6.75 -2.12
C ARG A 138 11.48 5.30 -2.08
N VAL A 139 11.93 4.58 -1.05
CA VAL A 139 11.53 3.19 -0.78
C VAL A 139 10.87 3.08 0.59
N THR A 140 9.89 2.20 0.67
CA THR A 140 9.34 1.66 1.91
C THR A 140 9.62 0.17 1.96
N VAL A 141 10.22 -0.33 3.05
CA VAL A 141 10.54 -1.74 3.24
C VAL A 141 9.67 -2.31 4.35
N SER A 142 9.02 -3.44 4.10
CA SER A 142 8.31 -4.19 5.13
C SER A 142 9.29 -5.08 5.89
N LEU A 143 9.38 -4.89 7.21
CA LEU A 143 10.24 -5.63 8.11
C LEU A 143 9.55 -5.77 9.47
N ASP A 144 9.02 -6.94 9.75
CA ASP A 144 8.12 -7.17 10.89
C ASP A 144 8.86 -7.64 12.15
N SER A 145 10.16 -7.96 12.07
CA SER A 145 10.99 -8.42 13.19
C SER A 145 12.48 -8.31 12.86
N LEU A 146 13.32 -8.18 13.89
CA LEU A 146 14.79 -8.34 13.83
C LEU A 146 15.23 -9.73 14.27
N ASP A 147 14.38 -10.45 15.01
CA ASP A 147 14.60 -11.85 15.37
C ASP A 147 14.31 -12.77 14.20
N GLU A 148 15.27 -13.63 13.86
CA GLU A 148 15.19 -14.49 12.69
C GLU A 148 13.98 -15.43 12.74
N ALA A 149 13.69 -16.03 13.91
CA ALA A 149 12.61 -16.98 14.05
C ALA A 149 11.23 -16.29 13.93
N THR A 150 11.06 -15.14 14.57
CA THR A 150 9.84 -14.33 14.48
C THR A 150 9.64 -13.81 13.07
N PHE A 151 10.71 -13.33 12.41
CA PHE A 151 10.67 -12.85 11.04
C PHE A 151 10.22 -13.95 10.08
N GLN A 152 10.83 -15.15 10.16
CA GLN A 152 10.47 -16.29 9.31
C GLN A 152 9.05 -16.79 9.61
N ALA A 153 8.62 -16.79 10.86
CA ALA A 153 7.26 -17.18 11.23
C ALA A 153 6.19 -16.21 10.65
N MET A 154 6.50 -14.92 10.53
CA MET A 154 5.57 -13.93 9.99
C MET A 154 5.53 -13.90 8.45
N ASN A 155 6.65 -14.08 7.80
CA ASN A 155 6.73 -14.02 6.33
C ASN A 155 6.62 -15.40 5.66
N ASP A 156 6.65 -16.49 6.43
CA ASP A 156 6.57 -17.90 5.99
C ASP A 156 7.49 -18.17 4.78
N ALA A 157 8.74 -17.71 4.88
CA ALA A 157 9.77 -17.90 3.87
C ALA A 157 11.11 -18.18 4.55
N ASP A 158 11.88 -19.10 3.98
CA ASP A 158 13.26 -19.34 4.37
C ASP A 158 14.17 -18.25 3.77
N PHE A 159 14.13 -17.08 4.40
CA PHE A 159 14.88 -15.90 3.95
C PHE A 159 15.50 -15.18 5.16
N PRO A 160 16.83 -14.92 5.17
CA PRO A 160 17.49 -14.30 6.31
C PRO A 160 17.10 -12.83 6.48
N VAL A 161 16.75 -12.42 7.71
CA VAL A 161 16.42 -11.01 8.04
C VAL A 161 17.59 -10.09 7.71
N ALA A 162 18.83 -10.53 7.90
CA ALA A 162 20.03 -9.76 7.55
C ALA A 162 20.05 -9.29 6.09
N LYS A 163 19.50 -10.08 5.16
CA LYS A 163 19.42 -9.71 3.73
C LYS A 163 18.41 -8.58 3.46
N VAL A 164 17.36 -8.48 4.26
CA VAL A 164 16.44 -7.34 4.19
C VAL A 164 17.12 -6.08 4.69
N ILE A 165 17.90 -6.18 5.78
CA ILE A 165 18.69 -5.06 6.34
C ILE A 165 19.75 -4.60 5.32
N GLU A 166 20.49 -5.51 4.68
CA GLU A 166 21.40 -5.18 3.56
C GLU A 166 20.67 -4.41 2.44
N GLY A 167 19.43 -4.81 2.14
CA GLY A 167 18.60 -4.12 1.16
C GLY A 167 18.25 -2.68 1.56
N ILE A 168 17.96 -2.44 2.83
CA ILE A 168 17.69 -1.09 3.36
C ILE A 168 18.94 -0.23 3.25
N GLU A 169 20.10 -0.75 3.64
CA GLU A 169 21.39 -0.06 3.58
C GLU A 169 21.79 0.24 2.13
N ALA A 170 21.59 -0.70 1.21
CA ALA A 170 21.82 -0.50 -0.22
C ALA A 170 20.91 0.57 -0.82
N ALA A 171 19.65 0.63 -0.41
CA ALA A 171 18.73 1.67 -0.84
C ALA A 171 19.14 3.06 -0.33
N ALA A 172 19.57 3.17 0.92
CA ALA A 172 20.10 4.40 1.49
C ALA A 172 21.36 4.87 0.77
N ALA A 173 22.30 3.96 0.52
CA ALA A 173 23.53 4.24 -0.22
C ALA A 173 23.28 4.65 -1.68
N ALA A 174 22.19 4.17 -2.29
CA ALA A 174 21.74 4.57 -3.62
C ALA A 174 21.00 5.92 -3.66
N GLY A 175 20.77 6.58 -2.51
CA GLY A 175 20.06 7.86 -2.42
C GLY A 175 18.55 7.75 -2.38
N LEU A 176 17.98 6.55 -2.12
CA LEU A 176 16.53 6.30 -1.99
C LEU A 176 16.00 6.56 -0.56
N GLY A 177 16.70 7.40 0.19
CA GLY A 177 16.38 7.75 1.57
C GLY A 177 15.55 9.04 1.74
N PRO A 178 15.01 9.28 2.96
CA PRO A 178 15.00 8.34 4.07
C PRO A 178 14.16 7.10 3.77
N VAL A 179 14.72 5.91 4.03
CA VAL A 179 13.97 4.67 3.88
C VAL A 179 12.92 4.60 4.99
N LYS A 180 11.68 4.27 4.60
CA LYS A 180 10.62 4.01 5.57
C LYS A 180 10.53 2.50 5.82
N ILE A 181 10.62 2.10 7.09
CA ILE A 181 10.50 0.71 7.49
C ILE A 181 9.10 0.51 8.08
N ASN A 182 8.34 -0.43 7.58
CA ASN A 182 7.01 -0.76 8.08
C ASN A 182 7.06 -2.06 8.88
N MET A 183 6.54 -2.03 10.10
CA MET A 183 6.31 -3.19 10.94
C MET A 183 4.81 -3.33 11.19
N VAL A 184 4.19 -4.42 10.73
CA VAL A 184 2.84 -4.80 11.18
C VAL A 184 2.97 -5.40 12.57
N VAL A 185 2.31 -4.80 13.57
CA VAL A 185 2.40 -5.26 14.96
C VAL A 185 1.24 -6.19 15.27
N LYS A 186 1.54 -7.42 15.62
CA LYS A 186 0.56 -8.44 16.02
C LYS A 186 0.82 -8.90 17.45
N ARG A 187 -0.22 -8.81 18.30
CA ARG A 187 -0.16 -9.19 19.72
C ARG A 187 0.25 -10.65 19.89
N GLY A 188 1.19 -10.90 20.81
CA GLY A 188 1.69 -12.23 21.13
C GLY A 188 2.57 -12.86 20.04
N VAL A 189 2.91 -12.11 18.99
CA VAL A 189 3.79 -12.58 17.89
C VAL A 189 5.07 -11.77 17.86
N ASN A 190 5.01 -10.48 17.52
CA ASN A 190 6.17 -9.59 17.40
C ASN A 190 6.06 -8.31 18.24
N ASP A 191 5.01 -8.15 19.04
CA ASP A 191 4.79 -6.94 19.84
C ASP A 191 5.84 -6.73 20.96
N HIS A 192 6.55 -7.78 21.33
CA HIS A 192 7.69 -7.71 22.26
C HIS A 192 8.91 -7.01 21.62
N GLU A 193 9.00 -6.91 20.31
CA GLU A 193 10.11 -6.27 19.59
C GLU A 193 9.90 -4.77 19.31
N ILE A 194 8.79 -4.16 19.70
CA ILE A 194 8.50 -2.74 19.42
C ILE A 194 9.67 -1.84 19.84
N ALA A 195 10.21 -2.01 21.05
CA ALA A 195 11.33 -1.21 21.54
C ALA A 195 12.62 -1.49 20.76
N ALA A 196 12.96 -2.75 20.52
CA ALA A 196 14.16 -3.14 19.76
C ALA A 196 14.12 -2.62 18.30
N MET A 197 12.95 -2.69 17.66
CA MET A 197 12.76 -2.13 16.33
C MET A 197 12.90 -0.60 16.32
N ALA A 198 12.37 0.10 17.33
CA ALA A 198 12.56 1.54 17.47
C ALA A 198 14.03 1.90 17.70
N GLU A 199 14.73 1.17 18.56
CA GLU A 199 16.16 1.35 18.85
C GLU A 199 17.03 1.17 17.61
N ARG A 200 16.81 0.11 16.84
CA ARG A 200 17.60 -0.22 15.65
C ARG A 200 17.63 0.91 14.62
N TRP A 201 16.55 1.64 14.49
CA TRP A 201 16.41 2.70 13.47
C TRP A 201 16.56 4.11 14.05
N ARG A 202 16.63 4.27 15.38
CA ARG A 202 16.89 5.54 16.04
C ARG A 202 18.27 6.05 15.66
N GLY A 203 18.38 7.32 15.26
CA GLY A 203 19.64 7.94 14.82
C GLY A 203 20.14 7.49 13.44
N SER A 204 19.47 6.55 12.78
CA SER A 204 19.91 6.02 11.47
C SER A 204 19.59 6.93 10.28
N GLY A 205 18.74 7.95 10.46
CA GLY A 205 18.18 8.75 9.38
C GLY A 205 17.01 8.07 8.66
N HIS A 206 16.62 6.87 9.08
CA HIS A 206 15.45 6.15 8.57
C HIS A 206 14.23 6.35 9.47
N VAL A 207 13.03 5.97 9.00
CA VAL A 207 11.78 6.14 9.74
C VAL A 207 11.11 4.80 9.91
N ILE A 208 11.10 4.27 11.15
CA ILE A 208 10.27 3.11 11.49
C ILE A 208 8.81 3.53 11.63
N ARG A 209 7.89 2.73 11.09
CA ARG A 209 6.45 2.93 11.20
C ARG A 209 5.78 1.66 11.64
N PHE A 210 5.09 1.74 12.76
CA PHE A 210 4.32 0.64 13.33
C PHE A 210 2.88 0.70 12.81
N ILE A 211 2.38 -0.40 12.29
CA ILE A 211 1.07 -0.51 11.66
C ILE A 211 0.22 -1.44 12.50
N GLU A 212 -0.96 -0.99 12.90
CA GLU A 212 -1.93 -1.86 13.55
C GLU A 212 -2.32 -3.01 12.63
N TYR A 213 -2.33 -4.24 13.16
CA TYR A 213 -2.78 -5.42 12.44
C TYR A 213 -4.25 -5.25 12.02
N MET A 214 -4.54 -5.31 10.73
CA MET A 214 -5.85 -4.99 10.18
C MET A 214 -6.44 -6.14 9.35
N ASP A 215 -7.75 -6.13 9.20
CA ASP A 215 -8.58 -7.12 8.50
C ASP A 215 -8.56 -6.97 6.97
N VAL A 216 -7.37 -6.89 6.37
CA VAL A 216 -7.20 -6.79 4.92
C VAL A 216 -7.47 -8.14 4.25
N GLY A 217 -8.08 -8.10 3.06
CA GLY A 217 -8.47 -9.31 2.36
C GLY A 217 -9.50 -10.14 3.12
N SER A 218 -9.58 -11.42 2.79
CA SER A 218 -10.51 -12.37 3.39
C SER A 218 -9.83 -13.60 4.00
N THR A 219 -8.51 -13.69 3.92
CA THR A 219 -7.75 -14.92 4.21
C THR A 219 -6.80 -14.80 5.40
N ASN A 220 -6.64 -13.61 6.01
CA ASN A 220 -5.64 -13.37 7.04
C ASN A 220 -6.01 -13.78 8.48
N GLY A 221 -7.21 -14.32 8.71
CA GLY A 221 -7.65 -14.81 10.01
C GLY A 221 -7.69 -13.73 11.11
N TRP A 222 -7.89 -12.47 10.76
CA TRP A 222 -7.85 -11.31 11.66
C TRP A 222 -8.84 -11.41 12.82
N ARG A 223 -8.38 -11.05 14.01
CA ARG A 223 -9.19 -10.88 15.22
C ARG A 223 -8.80 -9.59 15.92
N MET A 224 -9.78 -8.92 16.54
CA MET A 224 -9.55 -7.68 17.27
C MET A 224 -8.58 -7.86 18.44
N ASP A 225 -8.58 -9.01 19.09
CA ASP A 225 -7.69 -9.34 20.21
C ASP A 225 -6.22 -9.37 19.81
N ASP A 226 -5.93 -9.59 18.53
CA ASP A 226 -4.56 -9.61 17.99
C ASP A 226 -4.01 -8.18 17.73
N VAL A 227 -4.83 -7.14 17.89
CA VAL A 227 -4.44 -5.74 17.61
C VAL A 227 -3.73 -5.12 18.83
N ILE A 228 -2.58 -4.51 18.58
CA ILE A 228 -1.93 -3.59 19.52
C ILE A 228 -2.29 -2.17 19.09
N PRO A 229 -3.03 -1.39 19.90
CA PRO A 229 -3.34 0.00 19.58
C PRO A 229 -2.08 0.86 19.42
N SER A 230 -2.10 1.77 18.46
CA SER A 230 -0.97 2.70 18.22
C SER A 230 -0.58 3.49 19.46
N ALA A 231 -1.55 3.88 20.30
CA ALA A 231 -1.29 4.56 21.56
C ALA A 231 -0.43 3.69 22.52
N GLU A 232 -0.63 2.36 22.51
CA GLU A 232 0.18 1.43 23.30
C GLU A 232 1.60 1.33 22.73
N VAL A 233 1.76 1.30 21.41
CA VAL A 233 3.08 1.32 20.75
C VAL A 233 3.86 2.56 21.15
N ILE A 234 3.24 3.75 21.02
CA ILE A 234 3.87 5.02 21.43
C ILE A 234 4.22 5.02 22.91
N LYS A 235 3.32 4.55 23.79
CA LYS A 235 3.59 4.46 25.24
C LYS A 235 4.81 3.58 25.54
N ARG A 236 4.94 2.43 24.88
CA ARG A 236 6.08 1.51 25.09
C ARG A 236 7.41 2.15 24.64
N ILE A 237 7.43 2.86 23.51
CA ILE A 237 8.63 3.55 23.03
C ILE A 237 8.95 4.76 23.93
N HIS A 238 7.95 5.57 24.27
CA HIS A 238 8.09 6.77 25.10
C HIS A 238 8.64 6.45 26.50
N ALA A 239 8.34 5.28 27.05
CA ALA A 239 8.86 4.84 28.34
C ALA A 239 10.39 4.64 28.35
N VAL A 240 11.01 4.42 27.18
CA VAL A 240 12.46 4.26 27.01
C VAL A 240 13.08 5.53 26.45
N TRP A 241 12.47 6.11 25.42
CA TRP A 241 12.90 7.34 24.75
C TRP A 241 11.73 8.31 24.64
N PRO A 242 11.78 9.46 25.32
CA PRO A 242 10.69 10.45 25.25
C PRO A 242 10.38 10.87 23.82
N LEU A 243 9.09 10.84 23.46
CA LEU A 243 8.56 11.20 22.16
C LEU A 243 7.66 12.42 22.23
N GLU A 244 7.70 13.26 21.21
CA GLU A 244 6.80 14.41 21.03
C GLU A 244 6.05 14.27 19.70
N PRO A 245 4.73 14.54 19.66
CA PRO A 245 3.99 14.53 18.41
C PRO A 245 4.46 15.67 17.50
N ILE A 246 4.48 15.41 16.18
CA ILE A 246 4.79 16.42 15.16
C ILE A 246 3.75 16.42 14.06
N ASP A 247 3.61 17.55 13.37
CA ASP A 247 2.65 17.72 12.29
C ASP A 247 2.90 16.77 11.11
N PRO A 248 1.83 16.37 10.40
CA PRO A 248 1.95 15.60 9.17
C PRO A 248 2.69 16.42 8.09
N ASN A 249 3.47 15.74 7.23
CA ASN A 249 4.18 16.40 6.13
C ASN A 249 3.22 16.98 5.06
N TYR A 250 2.03 16.40 4.95
CA TYR A 250 0.99 16.83 3.98
C TYR A 250 -0.39 16.33 4.41
N ALA A 251 -1.43 16.99 3.96
CA ALA A 251 -2.81 16.60 4.24
C ALA A 251 -3.12 15.21 3.64
N GLY A 252 -3.61 14.28 4.48
CA GLY A 252 -3.88 12.89 4.12
C GLY A 252 -2.68 11.94 4.29
N GLU A 253 -1.60 12.38 4.95
CA GLU A 253 -0.56 11.46 5.43
C GLU A 253 -1.19 10.44 6.38
N VAL A 254 -0.85 9.17 6.20
CA VAL A 254 -1.50 8.07 6.94
C VAL A 254 -0.88 7.85 8.30
N ALA A 255 0.44 8.05 8.41
CA ALA A 255 1.16 7.87 9.65
C ALA A 255 1.05 9.12 10.52
N GLU A 256 0.64 8.95 11.77
CA GLU A 256 0.89 9.93 12.82
C GLU A 256 2.39 9.91 13.13
N ARG A 257 2.99 11.08 13.25
CA ARG A 257 4.44 11.25 13.38
C ARG A 257 4.81 11.69 14.78
N TRP A 258 5.90 11.11 15.27
CA TRP A 258 6.47 11.41 16.59
C TRP A 258 7.99 11.56 16.44
N ARG A 259 8.58 12.60 17.01
CA ARG A 259 10.03 12.76 17.07
C ARG A 259 10.56 12.34 18.42
N TYR A 260 11.78 11.84 18.45
CA TYR A 260 12.51 11.68 19.69
C TYR A 260 12.89 13.05 20.26
N ALA A 261 12.66 13.27 21.57
CA ALA A 261 12.91 14.56 22.22
C ALA A 261 14.39 14.98 22.19
N ASP A 262 15.29 14.02 22.06
CA ASP A 262 16.74 14.24 21.92
C ASP A 262 17.21 14.46 20.49
N GLY A 263 16.30 14.53 19.51
CA GLY A 263 16.62 14.80 18.11
C GLY A 263 17.11 13.58 17.32
N ALA A 264 17.05 12.36 17.87
CA ALA A 264 17.53 11.14 17.21
C ALA A 264 16.61 10.61 16.10
N GLY A 265 15.81 11.47 15.46
CA GLY A 265 14.94 11.11 14.35
C GLY A 265 13.46 11.01 14.74
N GLU A 266 12.71 10.21 13.98
CA GLU A 266 11.26 10.08 14.15
C GLU A 266 10.79 8.64 14.08
N VAL A 267 9.63 8.38 14.68
CA VAL A 267 8.83 7.17 14.51
C VAL A 267 7.44 7.55 14.00
N GLY A 268 6.78 6.61 13.33
CA GLY A 268 5.40 6.79 12.90
C GLY A 268 4.49 5.67 13.40
N VAL A 269 3.20 5.95 13.54
CA VAL A 269 2.19 4.92 13.77
C VAL A 269 1.06 5.04 12.75
N ILE A 270 0.51 3.92 12.32
CA ILE A 270 -0.60 3.85 11.38
C ILE A 270 -1.78 3.18 12.07
N SER A 271 -2.67 4.00 12.60
CA SER A 271 -3.79 3.63 13.47
C SER A 271 -5.03 3.25 12.64
N SER A 272 -4.89 2.22 11.78
CA SER A 272 -5.93 1.84 10.82
C SER A 272 -7.16 1.18 11.45
N VAL A 273 -7.06 0.73 12.71
CA VAL A 273 -8.12 0.06 13.46
C VAL A 273 -8.68 0.96 14.55
N THR A 274 -7.82 1.54 15.39
CA THR A 274 -8.25 2.30 16.57
C THR A 274 -8.51 3.78 16.30
N GLN A 275 -7.88 4.37 15.26
CA GLN A 275 -8.10 5.76 14.85
C GLN A 275 -8.20 5.83 13.33
N ALA A 276 -9.39 5.59 12.79
CA ALA A 276 -9.62 5.53 11.36
C ALA A 276 -9.34 6.88 10.66
N PHE A 277 -8.53 6.84 9.61
CA PHE A 277 -8.16 8.00 8.78
C PHE A 277 -8.92 8.06 7.45
N CYS A 278 -10.15 7.54 7.39
CA CYS A 278 -10.98 7.56 6.18
C CYS A 278 -11.35 8.99 5.75
N ALA A 279 -11.52 9.91 6.71
CA ALA A 279 -11.91 11.29 6.44
C ALA A 279 -10.93 12.05 5.53
N THR A 280 -9.64 11.72 5.57
CA THR A 280 -8.58 12.37 4.77
C THR A 280 -7.99 11.46 3.70
N CYS A 281 -8.57 10.27 3.48
CA CYS A 281 -8.02 9.28 2.55
C CYS A 281 -8.11 9.74 1.10
N ASN A 282 -6.96 9.94 0.46
CA ASN A 282 -6.78 10.46 -0.89
C ASN A 282 -6.22 9.43 -1.89
N ARG A 283 -6.32 8.11 -1.56
CA ARG A 283 -5.68 7.02 -2.29
C ARG A 283 -6.61 6.32 -3.25
N MET A 284 -6.16 6.19 -4.50
CA MET A 284 -6.70 5.29 -5.52
C MET A 284 -5.75 4.10 -5.69
N ARG A 285 -6.28 2.95 -6.11
CA ARG A 285 -5.50 1.74 -6.38
C ARG A 285 -5.81 1.22 -7.77
N LEU A 286 -4.76 0.80 -8.47
CA LEU A 286 -4.83 0.11 -9.75
C LEU A 286 -4.27 -1.31 -9.54
N SER A 287 -5.09 -2.32 -9.76
CA SER A 287 -4.65 -3.71 -9.65
C SER A 287 -3.72 -4.11 -10.80
N THR A 288 -3.07 -5.23 -10.64
CA THR A 288 -2.13 -5.79 -11.62
C THR A 288 -2.77 -5.97 -13.00
N GLU A 289 -4.06 -6.29 -13.06
CA GLU A 289 -4.79 -6.45 -14.32
C GLU A 289 -5.56 -5.21 -14.78
N GLY A 290 -5.45 -4.07 -14.07
CA GLY A 290 -6.03 -2.81 -14.54
C GLY A 290 -7.43 -2.50 -14.02
N SER A 291 -7.85 -3.09 -12.91
CA SER A 291 -9.08 -2.70 -12.21
C SER A 291 -8.79 -1.62 -11.17
N LEU A 292 -9.68 -0.63 -11.04
CA LEU A 292 -9.62 0.43 -10.06
C LEU A 292 -10.32 0.05 -8.76
N PHE A 293 -9.72 0.43 -7.64
CA PHE A 293 -10.28 0.28 -6.30
C PHE A 293 -10.10 1.57 -5.52
N THR A 294 -11.19 2.04 -4.92
CA THR A 294 -11.22 3.29 -4.14
C THR A 294 -10.92 3.09 -2.66
N CYS A 295 -10.89 1.83 -2.19
CA CYS A 295 -10.61 1.45 -0.81
C CYS A 295 -9.74 0.19 -0.75
N LEU A 296 -8.93 0.04 0.31
CA LEU A 296 -8.18 -1.19 0.60
C LEU A 296 -9.11 -2.37 0.94
N PHE A 297 -10.29 -2.07 1.46
CA PHE A 297 -11.30 -3.05 1.89
C PHE A 297 -12.42 -3.21 0.86
N ALA A 298 -12.16 -2.88 -0.41
CA ALA A 298 -13.13 -3.00 -1.49
C ALA A 298 -13.50 -4.46 -1.75
N GLN A 299 -14.74 -4.68 -2.17
CA GLN A 299 -15.27 -5.99 -2.55
C GLN A 299 -15.23 -6.23 -4.06
N SER A 300 -15.22 -5.16 -4.86
CA SER A 300 -15.18 -5.17 -6.32
C SER A 300 -14.39 -3.97 -6.83
N GLY A 301 -13.94 -4.05 -8.08
CA GLY A 301 -13.22 -2.99 -8.78
C GLY A 301 -13.92 -2.58 -10.08
N HIS A 302 -13.41 -1.50 -10.70
CA HIS A 302 -13.85 -0.99 -12.01
C HIS A 302 -12.80 -1.33 -13.06
N ASP A 303 -13.17 -2.06 -14.10
CA ASP A 303 -12.25 -2.53 -15.16
C ASP A 303 -11.87 -1.41 -16.13
N LEU A 304 -10.64 -0.89 -16.02
CA LEU A 304 -10.07 0.04 -16.99
C LEU A 304 -9.33 -0.68 -18.12
N LYS A 305 -8.88 -1.92 -17.93
CA LYS A 305 -8.14 -2.66 -18.96
C LYS A 305 -8.99 -2.89 -20.20
N ALA A 306 -10.27 -3.22 -20.01
CA ALA A 306 -11.18 -3.42 -21.13
C ALA A 306 -11.27 -2.16 -22.01
N MET A 307 -11.42 -0.98 -21.40
CA MET A 307 -11.43 0.30 -22.12
C MET A 307 -10.09 0.56 -22.82
N LEU A 308 -8.99 0.36 -22.11
CA LEU A 308 -7.63 0.59 -22.61
C LEU A 308 -7.34 -0.27 -23.86
N ARG A 309 -7.66 -1.56 -23.80
CA ARG A 309 -7.40 -2.53 -24.87
C ARG A 309 -8.41 -2.45 -26.03
N ALA A 310 -9.58 -1.86 -25.77
CA ALA A 310 -10.52 -1.50 -26.82
C ALA A 310 -10.13 -0.20 -27.57
N GLY A 311 -9.00 0.42 -27.24
CA GLY A 311 -8.51 1.63 -27.89
C GLY A 311 -9.20 2.92 -27.47
N ALA A 312 -9.81 2.96 -26.26
CA ALA A 312 -10.41 4.18 -25.73
C ALA A 312 -9.39 5.34 -25.67
N SER A 313 -9.84 6.55 -25.94
CA SER A 313 -9.02 7.76 -25.84
C SER A 313 -8.66 8.06 -24.38
N ASP A 314 -7.58 8.80 -24.17
CA ASP A 314 -7.18 9.24 -22.81
C ASP A 314 -8.26 10.11 -22.15
N GLU A 315 -9.03 10.86 -22.94
CA GLU A 315 -10.17 11.62 -22.46
C GLU A 315 -11.30 10.72 -21.94
N ALA A 316 -11.63 9.64 -22.66
CA ALA A 316 -12.64 8.68 -22.23
C ALA A 316 -12.20 7.97 -20.93
N ILE A 317 -10.95 7.56 -20.85
CA ILE A 317 -10.36 6.95 -19.64
C ILE A 317 -10.36 7.96 -18.47
N ARG A 318 -10.00 9.22 -18.72
CA ARG A 318 -10.03 10.30 -17.72
C ARG A 318 -11.43 10.49 -17.15
N ASN A 319 -12.43 10.54 -18.00
CA ASN A 319 -13.82 10.73 -17.59
C ASN A 319 -14.32 9.55 -16.74
N GLU A 320 -13.95 8.31 -17.09
CA GLU A 320 -14.30 7.13 -16.29
C GLU A 320 -13.63 7.17 -14.92
N ILE A 321 -12.31 7.44 -14.83
CA ILE A 321 -11.59 7.58 -13.56
C ILE A 321 -12.21 8.68 -12.70
N ALA A 322 -12.54 9.83 -13.31
CA ALA A 322 -13.15 10.94 -12.61
C ALA A 322 -14.54 10.59 -12.07
N ALA A 323 -15.36 9.86 -12.84
CA ALA A 323 -16.68 9.37 -12.41
C ALA A 323 -16.57 8.40 -11.23
N VAL A 324 -15.64 7.42 -11.31
CA VAL A 324 -15.38 6.47 -10.22
C VAL A 324 -14.95 7.20 -8.95
N TRP A 325 -14.01 8.16 -9.05
CA TRP A 325 -13.58 8.92 -7.87
C TRP A 325 -14.68 9.81 -7.30
N HIS A 326 -15.40 10.53 -8.16
CA HIS A 326 -16.50 11.43 -7.74
C HIS A 326 -17.61 10.67 -7.01
N GLY A 327 -17.93 9.44 -7.43
CA GLY A 327 -18.93 8.58 -6.78
C GLY A 327 -18.46 7.92 -5.48
N ARG A 328 -17.19 8.09 -5.09
CA ARG A 328 -16.61 7.44 -3.91
C ARG A 328 -17.18 7.95 -2.60
N ALA A 329 -17.65 7.03 -1.75
CA ALA A 329 -18.14 7.31 -0.40
C ALA A 329 -17.47 6.44 0.69
N ASP A 330 -16.42 5.70 0.34
CA ASP A 330 -15.77 4.72 1.23
C ASP A 330 -15.35 5.29 2.58
N ARG A 331 -15.69 4.55 3.63
CA ARG A 331 -15.29 4.84 5.01
C ARG A 331 -15.19 3.57 5.87
N TYR A 332 -14.73 2.47 5.28
CA TYR A 332 -14.74 1.15 5.92
C TYR A 332 -14.16 1.15 7.33
N SER A 333 -12.98 1.73 7.54
CA SER A 333 -12.33 1.73 8.86
C SER A 333 -13.12 2.52 9.92
N GLU A 334 -13.93 3.52 9.53
CA GLU A 334 -14.81 4.27 10.44
C GLU A 334 -16.05 3.44 10.86
N ILE A 335 -16.51 2.54 10.00
CA ILE A 335 -17.72 1.73 10.25
C ILE A 335 -17.39 0.27 10.54
N ARG A 336 -16.11 -0.05 10.80
CA ARG A 336 -15.68 -1.41 11.12
C ARG A 336 -16.43 -1.95 12.34
N THR A 337 -17.01 -3.13 12.17
CA THR A 337 -17.71 -3.90 13.22
C THR A 337 -17.38 -5.38 13.02
N SER A 338 -17.81 -6.23 13.96
CA SER A 338 -17.72 -7.69 13.77
C SER A 338 -18.45 -8.18 12.52
N GLN A 339 -19.52 -7.50 12.11
CA GLN A 339 -20.27 -7.85 10.90
C GLN A 339 -19.54 -7.42 9.62
N THR A 340 -18.90 -6.24 9.60
CA THR A 340 -18.16 -5.76 8.43
C THR A 340 -16.84 -6.49 8.25
N SER A 341 -16.20 -6.98 9.31
CA SER A 341 -14.94 -7.75 9.21
C SER A 341 -15.13 -9.08 8.48
N SER A 342 -16.32 -9.68 8.52
CA SER A 342 -16.67 -10.92 7.82
C SER A 342 -17.00 -10.75 6.34
N LEU A 343 -17.12 -9.52 5.83
CA LEU A 343 -17.39 -9.27 4.42
C LEU A 343 -16.24 -9.76 3.54
N LYS A 344 -16.58 -10.39 2.41
CA LYS A 344 -15.58 -10.81 1.43
C LYS A 344 -14.94 -9.56 0.80
N LYS A 345 -13.63 -9.43 0.97
CA LYS A 345 -12.81 -8.33 0.46
C LYS A 345 -11.83 -8.85 -0.59
N VAL A 346 -11.41 -7.98 -1.48
CA VAL A 346 -10.33 -8.29 -2.43
C VAL A 346 -9.01 -8.40 -1.66
N GLU A 347 -8.18 -9.37 -2.01
CA GLU A 347 -6.91 -9.59 -1.33
C GLU A 347 -5.95 -8.40 -1.52
N MET A 348 -5.25 -8.05 -0.42
CA MET A 348 -4.33 -6.91 -0.41
C MET A 348 -3.18 -7.08 -1.42
N SER A 349 -2.68 -8.29 -1.58
CA SER A 349 -1.63 -8.64 -2.54
C SER A 349 -2.00 -8.34 -4.00
N TYR A 350 -3.30 -8.40 -4.32
CA TYR A 350 -3.81 -8.14 -5.66
C TYR A 350 -3.99 -6.64 -5.97
N ILE A 351 -4.41 -5.84 -4.97
CA ILE A 351 -4.71 -4.41 -5.15
C ILE A 351 -3.63 -3.49 -4.58
N GLY A 352 -2.56 -4.04 -4.04
CA GLY A 352 -1.43 -3.32 -3.46
C GLY A 352 -1.68 -2.78 -2.05
N GLY A 353 -0.89 -3.21 -1.11
CA GLY A 353 -0.90 -2.79 0.29
C GLY A 353 -0.28 -1.42 0.54
#